data_0ad21c93b4c0da3bd059a37571efbee5
#
_entry.id   0ad21c93b4c0da3bd059a37571efbee5
#
_cell.length_a   1.000
_cell.length_b   1.000
_cell.length_c   1.000
_cell.angle_alpha   90.00
_cell.angle_beta   90.00
_cell.angle_gamma   90.00
#
_symmetry.space_group_name_H-M   'P 1'
#
loop_
_entity.id
_entity.type
_entity.pdbx_description
1 polymer ?
#
loop_
_entity_poly.entity_id
_entity_poly.type
_entity_poly.pdbx_seq_one_letter_code
_entity_poly.pdbx_strand_id
1 'polypeptide(L)'
;MDGVEAGDVAAKGRAFAEAVAAGDHARLVETLADGVVLHSAITASPFEGKETVAELYASVIDSFETVELIDDFATADAFAFFWRGRIDGRFVEGADRLRFDPHGRVREITVLARPLSGLATFLTAIGARFARQRRGERVGALLRATARPLPPTFALLDPVARWLARGKGTATR
;
A
#
# COMPACT_ATOMS: atom_id res chain seq x y z
N MET A 1 -29.11 16.75 -5.89
CA MET A 1 -27.78 16.28 -5.48
C MET A 1 -27.76 14.79 -5.72
N ASP A 2 -27.38 14.42 -6.96
CA ASP A 2 -27.33 13.02 -7.34
C ASP A 2 -26.11 12.41 -6.67
N GLY A 3 -26.32 11.62 -5.63
CA GLY A 3 -25.27 10.86 -4.97
C GLY A 3 -24.76 9.82 -5.93
N VAL A 4 -23.45 9.65 -5.99
CA VAL A 4 -22.80 8.55 -6.71
C VAL A 4 -23.43 7.25 -6.21
N GLU A 5 -24.03 6.45 -7.07
CA GLU A 5 -24.64 5.18 -6.68
C GLU A 5 -23.54 4.19 -6.22
N ALA A 6 -23.83 3.35 -5.24
CA ALA A 6 -22.87 2.36 -4.72
C ALA A 6 -22.27 1.48 -5.83
N GLY A 7 -23.01 1.21 -6.89
CA GLY A 7 -22.53 0.48 -8.09
C GLY A 7 -21.45 1.23 -8.86
N ASP A 8 -21.55 2.55 -8.96
CA ASP A 8 -20.55 3.41 -9.62
C ASP A 8 -19.27 3.52 -8.76
N VAL A 9 -19.40 3.62 -7.43
CA VAL A 9 -18.26 3.59 -6.50
C VAL A 9 -17.49 2.28 -6.64
N ALA A 10 -18.18 1.14 -6.69
CA ALA A 10 -17.55 -0.17 -6.86
C ALA A 10 -16.79 -0.26 -8.20
N ALA A 11 -17.39 0.19 -9.30
CA ALA A 11 -16.75 0.15 -10.62
C ALA A 11 -15.48 1.03 -10.66
N LYS A 12 -15.55 2.24 -10.12
CA LYS A 12 -14.41 3.17 -10.05
C LYS A 12 -13.31 2.66 -9.13
N GLY A 13 -13.68 2.07 -7.98
CA GLY A 13 -12.74 1.47 -7.06
C GLY A 13 -11.99 0.29 -7.67
N ARG A 14 -12.70 -0.59 -8.39
CA ARG A 14 -12.08 -1.71 -9.12
C ARG A 14 -11.16 -1.22 -10.22
N ALA A 15 -11.52 -0.18 -10.95
CA ALA A 15 -10.66 0.39 -11.99
C ALA A 15 -9.31 0.86 -11.42
N PHE A 16 -9.31 1.48 -10.23
CA PHE A 16 -8.08 1.84 -9.51
C PHE A 16 -7.29 0.58 -9.09
N ALA A 17 -7.93 -0.37 -8.41
CA ALA A 17 -7.28 -1.58 -7.90
C ALA A 17 -6.66 -2.42 -9.03
N GLU A 18 -7.40 -2.59 -10.14
CA GLU A 18 -6.93 -3.30 -11.33
C GLU A 18 -5.73 -2.59 -11.99
N ALA A 19 -5.74 -1.24 -12.04
CA ALA A 19 -4.62 -0.48 -12.58
C ALA A 19 -3.35 -0.69 -11.75
N VAL A 20 -3.48 -0.72 -10.40
CA VAL A 20 -2.36 -1.05 -9.50
C VAL A 20 -1.87 -2.47 -9.75
N ALA A 21 -2.76 -3.46 -9.77
CA ALA A 21 -2.40 -4.87 -9.95
C ALA A 21 -1.80 -5.17 -11.33
N ALA A 22 -2.26 -4.48 -12.37
CA ALA A 22 -1.74 -4.61 -13.73
C ALA A 22 -0.43 -3.82 -13.95
N GLY A 23 0.00 -2.99 -13.00
CA GLY A 23 1.13 -2.10 -13.20
C GLY A 23 0.87 -0.96 -14.19
N ASP A 24 -0.41 -0.64 -14.44
CA ASP A 24 -0.80 0.40 -15.39
C ASP A 24 -0.85 1.78 -14.71
N HIS A 25 0.33 2.40 -14.64
CA HIS A 25 0.50 3.71 -14.03
C HIS A 25 -0.34 4.81 -14.72
N ALA A 26 -0.47 4.78 -16.05
CA ALA A 26 -1.24 5.79 -16.78
C ALA A 26 -2.72 5.74 -16.39
N ARG A 27 -3.31 4.53 -16.43
CA ARG A 27 -4.70 4.30 -16.03
C ARG A 27 -4.93 4.67 -14.56
N LEU A 28 -3.97 4.35 -13.66
CA LEU A 28 -4.06 4.73 -12.26
C LEU A 28 -4.13 6.26 -12.08
N VAL A 29 -3.25 7.00 -12.74
CA VAL A 29 -3.21 8.48 -12.65
C VAL A 29 -4.53 9.12 -13.12
N GLU A 30 -5.20 8.55 -14.11
CA GLU A 30 -6.51 9.02 -14.58
C GLU A 30 -7.61 8.90 -13.52
N THR A 31 -7.51 7.96 -12.61
CA THR A 31 -8.49 7.78 -11.52
C THR A 31 -8.35 8.81 -10.40
N LEU A 32 -7.20 9.51 -10.28
CA LEU A 32 -6.91 10.41 -9.18
C LEU A 32 -7.50 11.80 -9.35
N ALA A 33 -8.06 12.37 -8.27
CA ALA A 33 -8.39 13.78 -8.18
C ALA A 33 -7.12 14.62 -8.05
N ASP A 34 -7.15 15.90 -8.49
CA ASP A 34 -5.98 16.78 -8.44
C ASP A 34 -5.49 17.03 -7.01
N GLY A 35 -6.40 17.15 -6.05
CA GLY A 35 -6.11 17.32 -4.62
C GLY A 35 -6.12 16.02 -3.82
N VAL A 36 -5.81 14.87 -4.41
CA VAL A 36 -5.81 13.57 -3.72
C VAL A 36 -4.87 13.56 -2.52
N VAL A 37 -5.31 12.92 -1.43
CA VAL A 37 -4.54 12.74 -0.19
C VAL A 37 -4.31 11.25 0.04
N LEU A 38 -3.06 10.85 0.30
CA LEU A 38 -2.70 9.48 0.61
C LEU A 38 -2.13 9.37 2.03
N HIS A 39 -2.81 8.58 2.86
CA HIS A 39 -2.36 8.18 4.20
C HIS A 39 -1.61 6.86 4.09
N SER A 40 -0.29 6.93 4.22
CA SER A 40 0.60 5.78 4.11
C SER A 40 0.58 4.91 5.36
N ALA A 41 0.78 3.60 5.22
CA ALA A 41 1.01 2.68 6.34
C ALA A 41 2.33 2.93 7.09
N ILE A 42 3.22 3.80 6.59
CA ILE A 42 4.58 3.98 7.13
C ILE A 42 4.75 5.34 7.82
N THR A 43 4.14 6.39 7.28
CA THR A 43 4.34 7.77 7.74
C THR A 43 3.06 8.34 8.35
N ALA A 44 3.19 9.13 9.41
CA ALA A 44 2.06 9.82 10.01
C ALA A 44 1.58 11.00 9.14
N SER A 45 2.50 11.68 8.45
CA SER A 45 2.16 12.77 7.53
C SER A 45 1.66 12.21 6.21
N PRO A 46 0.54 12.72 5.67
CA PRO A 46 0.04 12.28 4.38
C PRO A 46 0.91 12.77 3.21
N PHE A 47 0.72 12.15 2.06
CA PHE A 47 1.20 12.65 0.77
C PHE A 47 0.04 13.34 0.07
N GLU A 48 0.26 14.55 -0.45
CA GLU A 48 -0.79 15.38 -1.01
C GLU A 48 -0.50 15.76 -2.47
N GLY A 49 -1.57 15.83 -3.25
CA GLY A 49 -1.56 16.22 -4.65
C GLY A 49 -1.30 15.07 -5.62
N LYS A 50 -1.95 15.16 -6.79
CA LYS A 50 -1.97 14.13 -7.83
C LYS A 50 -0.56 13.73 -8.29
N GLU A 51 0.31 14.71 -8.52
CA GLU A 51 1.69 14.46 -8.96
C GLU A 51 2.47 13.65 -7.91
N THR A 52 2.39 14.06 -6.62
CA THR A 52 3.08 13.36 -5.52
C THR A 52 2.60 11.93 -5.35
N VAL A 53 1.29 11.73 -5.38
CA VAL A 53 0.68 10.41 -5.22
C VAL A 53 0.96 9.52 -6.43
N ALA A 54 0.93 10.07 -7.64
CA ALA A 54 1.29 9.36 -8.86
C ALA A 54 2.75 8.87 -8.84
N GLU A 55 3.71 9.71 -8.45
CA GLU A 55 5.11 9.32 -8.32
C GLU A 55 5.32 8.24 -7.24
N LEU A 56 4.58 8.34 -6.13
CA LEU A 56 4.63 7.31 -5.08
C LEU A 56 4.13 5.97 -5.63
N TYR A 57 2.98 5.95 -6.34
CA TYR A 57 2.45 4.74 -6.94
C TYR A 57 3.33 4.17 -8.06
N ALA A 58 4.02 5.02 -8.83
CA ALA A 58 5.04 4.53 -9.77
C ALA A 58 6.13 3.73 -9.02
N SER A 59 6.60 4.25 -7.87
CA SER A 59 7.56 3.54 -7.03
C SER A 59 6.98 2.26 -6.42
N VAL A 60 5.68 2.24 -6.08
CA VAL A 60 4.95 1.05 -5.59
C VAL A 60 4.90 -0.01 -6.68
N ILE A 61 4.35 0.33 -7.84
CA ILE A 61 4.19 -0.57 -8.99
C ILE A 61 5.53 -1.21 -9.37
N ASP A 62 6.57 -0.40 -9.52
CA ASP A 62 7.90 -0.86 -9.89
C ASP A 62 8.59 -1.74 -8.81
N SER A 63 8.11 -1.73 -7.58
CA SER A 63 8.73 -2.48 -6.48
C SER A 63 8.08 -3.84 -6.25
N PHE A 64 6.86 -4.04 -6.71
CA PHE A 64 6.18 -5.32 -6.59
C PHE A 64 6.65 -6.31 -7.68
N GLU A 65 6.97 -7.54 -7.27
CA GLU A 65 7.20 -8.67 -8.18
C GLU A 65 5.86 -9.28 -8.63
N THR A 66 4.91 -9.30 -7.72
CA THR A 66 3.54 -9.80 -7.95
C THR A 66 2.57 -9.03 -7.08
N VAL A 67 1.38 -8.73 -7.63
CA VAL A 67 0.22 -8.22 -6.87
C VAL A 67 -0.99 -9.04 -7.25
N GLU A 68 -1.75 -9.48 -6.26
CA GLU A 68 -3.00 -10.20 -6.40
C GLU A 68 -4.08 -9.48 -5.60
N LEU A 69 -5.19 -9.16 -6.24
CA LEU A 69 -6.39 -8.67 -5.57
C LEU A 69 -7.13 -9.86 -4.96
N ILE A 70 -7.52 -9.75 -3.69
CA ILE A 70 -8.13 -10.86 -2.95
C ILE A 70 -9.64 -10.66 -2.84
N ASP A 71 -10.05 -9.48 -2.40
CA ASP A 71 -11.44 -9.18 -2.08
C ASP A 71 -11.69 -7.67 -2.15
N ASP A 72 -12.94 -7.25 -2.38
CA ASP A 72 -13.32 -5.85 -2.37
C ASP A 72 -14.70 -5.63 -1.73
N PHE A 73 -14.90 -4.42 -1.19
CA PHE A 73 -16.13 -3.97 -0.55
C PHE A 73 -16.43 -2.53 -0.92
N ALA A 74 -17.67 -2.24 -1.23
CA ALA A 74 -18.14 -0.89 -1.55
C ALA A 74 -19.25 -0.44 -0.61
N THR A 75 -19.23 0.85 -0.27
CA THR A 75 -20.35 1.58 0.32
C THR A 75 -20.79 2.68 -0.63
N ALA A 76 -21.72 3.54 -0.22
CA ALA A 76 -22.15 4.65 -1.05
C ALA A 76 -21.05 5.70 -1.31
N ASP A 77 -20.02 5.80 -0.46
CA ASP A 77 -19.00 6.85 -0.49
C ASP A 77 -17.55 6.34 -0.41
N ALA A 78 -17.35 5.01 -0.27
CA ALA A 78 -16.04 4.42 -0.13
C ALA A 78 -15.95 3.05 -0.79
N PHE A 79 -14.74 2.70 -1.21
CA PHE A 79 -14.36 1.39 -1.70
C PHE A 79 -13.13 0.92 -0.94
N ALA A 80 -13.11 -0.34 -0.53
CA ALA A 80 -11.95 -0.97 0.05
C ALA A 80 -11.61 -2.24 -0.71
N PHE A 81 -10.33 -2.51 -0.90
CA PHE A 81 -9.87 -3.76 -1.50
C PHE A 81 -8.69 -4.33 -0.74
N PHE A 82 -8.62 -5.65 -0.71
CA PHE A 82 -7.54 -6.39 -0.10
C PHE A 82 -6.61 -6.91 -1.19
N TRP A 83 -5.33 -6.82 -0.91
CA TRP A 83 -4.30 -7.25 -1.84
C TRP A 83 -3.18 -7.99 -1.11
N ARG A 84 -2.46 -8.82 -1.84
CA ARG A 84 -1.23 -9.44 -1.39
C ARG A 84 -0.20 -9.43 -2.52
N GLY A 85 1.08 -9.46 -2.15
CA GLY A 85 2.14 -9.44 -3.14
C GLY A 85 3.50 -9.79 -2.56
N ARG A 86 4.52 -9.62 -3.39
CA ARG A 86 5.92 -9.82 -3.03
C ARG A 86 6.76 -8.61 -3.41
N ILE A 87 7.68 -8.25 -2.50
CA ILE A 87 8.69 -7.22 -2.71
C ILE A 87 10.01 -7.76 -2.19
N ASP A 88 11.06 -7.78 -3.01
CA ASP A 88 12.38 -8.36 -2.68
C ASP A 88 12.23 -9.78 -2.07
N GLY A 89 11.38 -10.63 -2.68
CA GLY A 89 11.09 -12.01 -2.27
C GLY A 89 10.26 -12.14 -0.98
N ARG A 90 9.88 -11.03 -0.32
CA ARG A 90 9.12 -11.05 0.93
C ARG A 90 7.63 -10.85 0.69
N PHE A 91 6.85 -11.62 1.42
CA PHE A 91 5.40 -11.48 1.43
C PHE A 91 4.95 -10.19 2.14
N VAL A 92 4.01 -9.52 1.53
CA VAL A 92 3.29 -8.37 2.09
C VAL A 92 1.83 -8.46 1.65
N GLU A 93 0.92 -8.12 2.53
CA GLU A 93 -0.49 -7.97 2.20
C GLU A 93 -1.06 -6.72 2.86
N GLY A 94 -2.14 -6.21 2.33
CA GLY A 94 -2.75 -5.02 2.85
C GLY A 94 -4.19 -4.82 2.41
N ALA A 95 -4.70 -3.68 2.82
CA ALA A 95 -5.99 -3.17 2.39
C ALA A 95 -5.87 -1.67 2.11
N ASP A 96 -6.42 -1.24 1.01
CA ASP A 96 -6.54 0.17 0.68
C ASP A 96 -8.01 0.58 0.76
N ARG A 97 -8.28 1.71 1.41
CA ARG A 97 -9.59 2.35 1.39
C ARG A 97 -9.52 3.59 0.51
N LEU A 98 -10.43 3.68 -0.43
CA LEU A 98 -10.61 4.80 -1.35
C LEU A 98 -11.86 5.59 -0.99
N ARG A 99 -11.78 6.92 -1.07
CA ARG A 99 -12.93 7.82 -1.08
C ARG A 99 -12.91 8.65 -2.36
N PHE A 100 -14.10 8.97 -2.85
CA PHE A 100 -14.26 9.63 -4.14
C PHE A 100 -14.77 11.06 -3.98
N ASP A 101 -14.41 11.90 -4.93
CA ASP A 101 -15.01 13.23 -5.11
C ASP A 101 -16.37 13.13 -5.85
N PRO A 102 -17.13 14.22 -5.98
CA PRO A 102 -18.41 14.22 -6.70
C PRO A 102 -18.29 13.84 -8.20
N HIS A 103 -17.08 13.92 -8.77
CA HIS A 103 -16.80 13.52 -10.16
C HIS A 103 -16.37 12.05 -10.27
N GLY A 104 -16.33 11.34 -9.13
CA GLY A 104 -15.93 9.94 -9.04
C GLY A 104 -14.43 9.70 -9.19
N ARG A 105 -13.60 10.70 -8.93
CA ARG A 105 -12.15 10.53 -8.84
C ARG A 105 -11.74 10.25 -7.39
N VAL A 106 -10.68 9.49 -7.22
CA VAL A 106 -10.14 9.15 -5.90
C VAL A 106 -9.54 10.40 -5.25
N ARG A 107 -10.18 10.86 -4.18
CA ARG A 107 -9.74 12.05 -3.41
C ARG A 107 -8.96 11.71 -2.15
N GLU A 108 -9.12 10.50 -1.62
CA GLU A 108 -8.45 10.03 -0.42
C GLU A 108 -8.14 8.55 -0.53
N ILE A 109 -6.92 8.19 -0.14
CA ILE A 109 -6.45 6.81 -0.08
C ILE A 109 -5.90 6.57 1.33
N THR A 110 -6.32 5.47 1.99
CA THR A 110 -5.73 5.03 3.25
C THR A 110 -5.16 3.63 3.05
N VAL A 111 -3.86 3.46 3.26
CA VAL A 111 -3.16 2.18 3.10
C VAL A 111 -2.88 1.55 4.46
N LEU A 112 -3.26 0.29 4.63
CA LEU A 112 -2.92 -0.56 5.77
C LEU A 112 -2.15 -1.77 5.25
N ALA A 113 -1.08 -2.19 5.94
CA ALA A 113 -0.29 -3.33 5.48
C ALA A 113 0.30 -4.14 6.63
N ARG A 114 0.54 -5.44 6.36
CA ARG A 114 1.16 -6.43 7.25
C ARG A 114 2.01 -7.45 6.46
N PRO A 115 2.87 -8.27 7.11
CA PRO A 115 3.37 -8.13 8.47
C PRO A 115 4.37 -6.98 8.62
N LEU A 116 4.86 -6.72 9.84
CA LEU A 116 5.85 -5.64 10.09
C LEU A 116 7.14 -5.82 9.28
N SER A 117 7.59 -7.06 9.05
CA SER A 117 8.74 -7.36 8.19
C SER A 117 8.48 -7.01 6.72
N GLY A 118 7.26 -7.25 6.21
CA GLY A 118 6.82 -6.83 4.87
C GLY A 118 6.75 -5.31 4.77
N LEU A 119 6.20 -4.63 5.78
CA LEU A 119 6.12 -3.17 5.84
C LEU A 119 7.51 -2.52 5.85
N ALA A 120 8.48 -3.11 6.56
CA ALA A 120 9.86 -2.66 6.54
C ALA A 120 10.51 -2.83 5.14
N THR A 121 10.17 -3.91 4.42
CA THR A 121 10.59 -4.08 3.02
C THR A 121 9.97 -3.02 2.12
N PHE A 122 8.69 -2.74 2.32
CA PHE A 122 7.96 -1.68 1.64
C PHE A 122 8.68 -0.32 1.81
N LEU A 123 9.03 0.05 3.05
CA LEU A 123 9.81 1.26 3.34
C LEU A 123 11.16 1.26 2.61
N THR A 124 11.87 0.13 2.65
CA THR A 124 13.22 0.05 2.07
C THR A 124 13.20 0.14 0.54
N ALA A 125 12.28 -0.58 -0.11
CA ALA A 125 12.20 -0.62 -1.56
C ALA A 125 11.55 0.64 -2.13
N ILE A 126 10.33 0.94 -1.70
CA ILE A 126 9.52 2.04 -2.22
C ILE A 126 10.04 3.38 -1.72
N GLY A 127 10.31 3.51 -0.41
CA GLY A 127 10.82 4.74 0.16
C GLY A 127 12.16 5.17 -0.43
N ALA A 128 13.08 4.22 -0.65
CA ALA A 128 14.37 4.52 -1.28
C ALA A 128 14.20 4.93 -2.76
N ARG A 129 13.29 4.28 -3.50
CA ARG A 129 13.00 4.60 -4.89
C ARG A 129 12.36 5.99 -5.03
N PHE A 130 11.34 6.27 -4.25
CA PHE A 130 10.68 7.57 -4.18
C PHE A 130 11.63 8.70 -3.75
N ALA A 131 12.47 8.47 -2.73
CA ALA A 131 13.48 9.43 -2.29
C ALA A 131 14.52 9.71 -3.37
N ARG A 132 14.92 8.69 -4.14
CA ARG A 132 15.84 8.83 -5.27
C ARG A 132 15.26 9.72 -6.36
N GLN A 133 14.00 9.52 -6.72
CA GLN A 133 13.31 10.32 -7.73
C GLN A 133 13.21 11.80 -7.31
N ARG A 134 12.86 12.07 -6.05
CA ARG A 134 12.64 13.44 -5.56
C ARG A 134 13.88 14.17 -5.04
N ARG A 135 14.86 13.47 -4.53
CA ARG A 135 16.04 14.03 -3.84
C ARG A 135 17.38 13.56 -4.41
N GLY A 136 17.35 12.71 -5.42
CA GLY A 136 18.53 12.22 -6.12
C GLY A 136 19.12 10.93 -5.54
N GLU A 137 20.03 10.34 -6.29
CA GLU A 137 20.62 9.02 -6.05
C GLU A 137 21.22 8.86 -4.64
N ARG A 138 21.93 9.88 -4.13
CA ARG A 138 22.59 9.80 -2.83
C ARG A 138 21.61 9.62 -1.68
N VAL A 139 20.47 10.32 -1.70
CA VAL A 139 19.45 10.25 -0.65
C VAL A 139 18.73 8.90 -0.71
N GLY A 140 18.39 8.41 -1.90
CA GLY A 140 17.82 7.10 -2.09
C GLY A 140 18.75 5.96 -1.64
N ALA A 141 20.06 6.06 -1.96
CA ALA A 141 21.06 5.09 -1.53
C ALA A 141 21.26 5.08 -0.01
N LEU A 142 21.30 6.27 0.62
CA LEU A 142 21.41 6.40 2.07
C LEU A 142 20.20 5.79 2.77
N LEU A 143 18.98 6.09 2.32
CA LEU A 143 17.76 5.53 2.91
C LEU A 143 17.75 4.01 2.77
N ARG A 144 18.12 3.47 1.60
CA ARG A 144 18.23 2.03 1.38
C ARG A 144 19.25 1.38 2.32
N ALA A 145 20.42 1.99 2.48
CA ALA A 145 21.49 1.46 3.34
C ALA A 145 21.08 1.43 4.80
N THR A 146 20.47 2.51 5.31
CA THR A 146 20.04 2.63 6.72
C THR A 146 18.82 1.75 7.03
N ALA A 147 17.90 1.57 6.10
CA ALA A 147 16.70 0.75 6.30
C ALA A 147 16.93 -0.76 6.01
N ARG A 148 18.02 -1.13 5.32
CA ARG A 148 18.33 -2.51 4.93
C ARG A 148 18.25 -3.56 6.05
N PRO A 149 18.67 -3.29 7.30
CA PRO A 149 18.60 -4.26 8.39
C PRO A 149 17.19 -4.45 8.95
N LEU A 150 16.23 -3.54 8.69
CA LEU A 150 14.89 -3.58 9.29
C LEU A 150 14.07 -4.83 8.90
N PRO A 151 13.94 -5.21 7.61
CA PRO A 151 13.13 -6.37 7.24
C PRO A 151 13.60 -7.69 7.90
N PRO A 152 14.89 -8.07 7.89
CA PRO A 152 15.33 -9.28 8.56
C PRO A 152 15.18 -9.20 10.08
N THR A 153 15.41 -8.03 10.68
CA THR A 153 15.25 -7.84 12.12
C THR A 153 13.80 -8.08 12.55
N PHE A 154 12.84 -7.51 11.85
CA PHE A 154 11.43 -7.73 12.15
C PHE A 154 10.96 -9.16 11.83
N ALA A 155 11.55 -9.83 10.86
CA ALA A 155 11.23 -11.23 10.56
C ALA A 155 11.58 -12.18 11.72
N LEU A 156 12.52 -11.83 12.60
CA LEU A 156 12.83 -12.58 13.79
C LEU A 156 11.71 -12.56 14.84
N LEU A 157 10.79 -11.62 14.77
CA LEU A 157 9.64 -11.55 15.66
C LEU A 157 8.60 -12.63 15.37
N ASP A 158 8.49 -13.10 14.12
CA ASP A 158 7.49 -14.10 13.72
C ASP A 158 7.64 -15.45 14.47
N PRO A 159 8.84 -16.06 14.60
CA PRO A 159 9.00 -17.28 15.36
C PRO A 159 8.79 -17.04 16.87
N VAL A 160 9.16 -15.87 17.40
CA VAL A 160 8.92 -15.51 18.81
C VAL A 160 7.42 -15.40 19.08
N ALA A 161 6.68 -14.69 18.23
CA ALA A 161 5.23 -14.57 18.35
C ALA A 161 4.54 -15.94 18.28
N ARG A 162 4.94 -16.81 17.35
CA ARG A 162 4.44 -18.18 17.25
C ARG A 162 4.76 -19.02 18.49
N TRP A 163 5.95 -18.86 19.04
CA TRP A 163 6.34 -19.55 20.28
C TRP A 163 5.50 -19.08 21.47
N LEU A 164 5.29 -17.76 21.63
CA LEU A 164 4.42 -17.19 22.67
C LEU A 164 2.97 -17.66 22.54
N ALA A 165 2.45 -17.74 21.30
CA ALA A 165 1.08 -18.17 21.03
C ALA A 165 0.82 -19.66 21.32
N ARG A 166 1.87 -20.50 21.34
CA ARG A 166 1.75 -21.93 21.59
C ARG A 166 1.56 -22.31 23.08
N GLY A 167 1.29 -21.41 23.99
CA GLY A 167 0.98 -21.68 25.39
C GLY A 167 1.80 -22.81 26.04
N LYS A 168 2.01 -22.79 27.32
CA LYS A 168 2.47 -23.99 28.05
C LYS A 168 1.37 -25.06 27.89
N GLY A 169 1.65 -26.14 27.15
CA GLY A 169 0.74 -27.26 27.08
C GLY A 169 0.30 -27.62 28.49
N THR A 170 -1.00 -27.56 28.75
CA THR A 170 -1.59 -28.15 29.95
C THR A 170 -1.20 -29.63 29.95
N ALA A 171 -0.19 -29.98 30.72
CA ALA A 171 0.05 -31.37 31.06
C ALA A 171 -1.18 -31.83 31.84
N THR A 172 -2.14 -32.45 31.14
CA THR A 172 -3.24 -33.17 31.76
C THR A 172 -2.61 -34.37 32.47
N ARG A 173 -2.68 -34.38 33.79
CA ARG A 173 -2.44 -35.53 34.61
C ARG A 173 -3.66 -36.48 34.55
#